data_75695ef6172dac274b1ac54ee7ae41a7
#
_entry.id   75695ef6172dac274b1ac54ee7ae41a7
#
_cell.length_a   1.000
_cell.length_b   1.000
_cell.length_c   1.000
_cell.angle_alpha   90.00
_cell.angle_beta   90.00
_cell.angle_gamma   90.00
#
_symmetry.space_group_name_H-M   'P 1'
#
loop_
_entity.id
_entity.type
_entity.pdbx_description
1 polymer ?
#
loop_
_entity_poly.entity_id
_entity_poly.type
_entity_poly.pdbx_seq_one_letter_code
_entity_poly.pdbx_strand_id
1 'polypeptide(L)'
;YVTGKYYDFYGYHIDDAATAEPVKSETSVVVPFTIDGSQDLMIAKADQQTDIDAAGKTDEVSAERAYSAFAARRGVQPNLLFKHQLARFTFEIVAGSEAGSDIYVTEVKLVSKYKGNLAVVGQNRGLVDVDAETAELSLQEKAERGMQALTEVKPEAYVVGGQATAKTIGESLMVIPGEASYKLYVGTRQDGVNTQIAPQEGTLDINKIEGAPQGATAFEAGYSYKVKIVIYGLEEVKITAELEDWKEGGSTVLDPDLM
;
A
#
# COMPACT_ATOMS: atom_id res chain seq x y z
N TYR A 1 19.37 -26.34 10.81
CA TYR A 1 19.46 -25.87 12.20
C TYR A 1 20.70 -26.47 12.90
N VAL A 2 21.48 -25.63 13.57
CA VAL A 2 22.62 -26.08 14.40
C VAL A 2 22.11 -26.47 15.78
N THR A 3 22.55 -27.63 16.30
CA THR A 3 22.14 -28.12 17.61
C THR A 3 22.50 -27.11 18.71
N GLY A 4 21.56 -26.81 19.60
CA GLY A 4 21.74 -25.85 20.69
C GLY A 4 21.69 -24.38 20.28
N LYS A 5 21.31 -24.07 19.05
CA LYS A 5 21.02 -22.71 18.58
C LYS A 5 19.53 -22.49 18.42
N TYR A 6 19.11 -21.26 18.64
CA TYR A 6 17.76 -20.75 18.43
C TYR A 6 17.82 -19.67 17.36
N TYR A 7 16.76 -19.55 16.58
CA TYR A 7 16.69 -18.64 15.46
C TYR A 7 15.40 -17.85 15.52
N ASP A 8 15.43 -16.63 14.99
CA ASP A 8 14.25 -15.87 14.61
C ASP A 8 14.22 -15.74 13.09
N PHE A 9 13.03 -15.76 12.52
CA PHE A 9 12.84 -15.65 11.08
C PHE A 9 12.12 -14.35 10.75
N TYR A 10 12.70 -13.58 9.86
CA TYR A 10 12.18 -12.32 9.35
C TYR A 10 12.15 -12.34 7.85
N GLY A 11 11.16 -11.67 7.26
CA GLY A 11 11.03 -11.46 5.83
C GLY A 11 10.74 -10.01 5.51
N TYR A 12 11.10 -9.57 4.32
CA TYR A 12 10.65 -8.32 3.76
C TYR A 12 10.45 -8.43 2.25
N HIS A 13 9.57 -7.59 1.73
CA HIS A 13 9.35 -7.35 0.32
C HIS A 13 9.38 -5.84 0.10
N ILE A 14 10.01 -5.37 -0.95
CA ILE A 14 10.26 -3.95 -1.17
C ILE A 14 10.15 -3.56 -2.66
N ASP A 15 9.69 -4.48 -3.51
CA ASP A 15 9.72 -4.34 -4.97
C ASP A 15 11.09 -3.82 -5.46
N ASP A 16 11.11 -2.78 -6.28
CA ASP A 16 12.31 -2.09 -6.77
C ASP A 16 12.63 -0.79 -6.00
N ALA A 17 11.99 -0.56 -4.83
CA ALA A 17 12.15 0.67 -4.05
C ALA A 17 13.50 0.76 -3.30
N ALA A 18 14.26 -0.34 -3.17
CA ALA A 18 15.54 -0.33 -2.46
C ALA A 18 16.56 0.59 -3.13
N THR A 19 17.10 1.56 -2.38
CA THR A 19 18.08 2.53 -2.89
C THR A 19 19.53 2.16 -2.60
N ALA A 20 19.74 1.21 -1.67
CA ALA A 20 21.05 0.68 -1.30
C ALA A 20 20.92 -0.73 -0.71
N GLU A 21 22.03 -1.43 -0.58
CA GLU A 21 22.11 -2.70 0.14
C GLU A 21 21.65 -2.54 1.58
N PRO A 22 20.99 -3.58 2.16
CA PRO A 22 20.54 -3.52 3.54
C PRO A 22 21.70 -3.28 4.52
N VAL A 23 21.53 -2.30 5.39
CA VAL A 23 22.48 -2.03 6.50
C VAL A 23 22.21 -3.05 7.60
N LYS A 24 23.24 -3.82 7.94
CA LYS A 24 23.15 -4.92 8.91
C LYS A 24 24.05 -4.66 10.12
N SER A 25 23.52 -4.94 11.30
CA SER A 25 24.28 -5.02 12.57
C SER A 25 24.00 -6.35 13.26
N GLU A 26 24.53 -6.56 14.46
CA GLU A 26 24.25 -7.75 15.28
C GLU A 26 22.75 -7.88 15.66
N THR A 27 22.03 -6.77 15.75
CA THR A 27 20.66 -6.72 16.27
C THR A 27 19.66 -6.04 15.36
N SER A 28 20.09 -5.57 14.18
CA SER A 28 19.22 -4.86 13.25
C SER A 28 19.52 -5.14 11.79
N VAL A 29 18.46 -5.06 10.96
CA VAL A 29 18.55 -5.02 9.51
C VAL A 29 17.62 -3.91 9.03
N VAL A 30 18.17 -2.95 8.31
CA VAL A 30 17.46 -1.77 7.81
C VAL A 30 17.71 -1.63 6.32
N VAL A 31 16.64 -1.43 5.55
CA VAL A 31 16.69 -1.27 4.08
C VAL A 31 16.29 0.15 3.71
N PRO A 32 17.19 0.98 3.18
CA PRO A 32 16.84 2.30 2.65
C PRO A 32 15.94 2.17 1.43
N PHE A 33 14.90 3.02 1.34
CA PHE A 33 13.98 2.98 0.21
C PHE A 33 13.60 4.36 -0.31
N THR A 34 13.15 4.39 -1.57
CA THR A 34 12.42 5.49 -2.21
C THR A 34 11.28 4.90 -3.02
N ILE A 35 10.07 5.43 -2.88
CA ILE A 35 8.89 5.00 -3.63
C ILE A 35 8.47 6.07 -4.63
N ASP A 36 7.83 5.64 -5.72
CA ASP A 36 7.15 6.51 -6.70
C ASP A 36 5.62 6.36 -6.67
N GLY A 37 5.11 5.53 -5.76
CA GLY A 37 3.70 5.22 -5.59
C GLY A 37 3.26 3.88 -6.18
N SER A 38 4.11 3.20 -6.95
CA SER A 38 3.81 1.88 -7.52
C SER A 38 4.30 0.71 -6.66
N GLN A 39 5.26 0.95 -5.76
CA GLN A 39 5.89 -0.08 -4.95
C GLN A 39 5.08 -0.39 -3.69
N ASP A 40 5.11 -1.65 -3.27
CA ASP A 40 4.59 -2.10 -1.98
C ASP A 40 5.75 -2.51 -1.06
N LEU A 41 5.65 -2.10 0.20
CA LEU A 41 6.62 -2.44 1.23
C LEU A 41 5.97 -3.33 2.26
N MET A 42 6.50 -4.54 2.45
CA MET A 42 5.98 -5.49 3.44
C MET A 42 7.08 -6.04 4.33
N ILE A 43 6.75 -6.31 5.58
CA ILE A 43 7.61 -7.04 6.52
C ILE A 43 6.86 -8.19 7.16
N ALA A 44 7.61 -9.21 7.56
CA ALA A 44 7.11 -10.34 8.33
C ALA A 44 8.08 -10.69 9.47
N LYS A 45 7.55 -11.29 10.50
CA LYS A 45 8.30 -12.04 11.53
C LYS A 45 7.49 -13.28 11.88
N ALA A 46 8.12 -14.41 11.91
CA ALA A 46 7.49 -15.64 12.39
C ALA A 46 7.14 -15.49 13.88
N ASP A 47 5.93 -15.88 14.24
CA ASP A 47 5.44 -15.87 15.61
C ASP A 47 5.59 -17.26 16.24
N GLN A 48 6.45 -17.36 17.22
CA GLN A 48 6.85 -18.62 17.84
C GLN A 48 5.67 -19.39 18.45
N GLN A 49 4.77 -18.68 19.15
CA GLN A 49 3.64 -19.35 19.79
C GLN A 49 2.61 -19.82 18.77
N THR A 50 2.28 -18.98 17.80
CA THR A 50 1.35 -19.32 16.72
C THR A 50 1.81 -20.56 15.93
N ASP A 51 3.10 -20.66 15.63
CA ASP A 51 3.67 -21.77 14.87
C ASP A 51 3.73 -23.08 15.69
N ILE A 52 3.96 -22.99 17.01
CA ILE A 52 3.86 -24.13 17.93
C ILE A 52 2.42 -24.65 18.01
N ASP A 53 1.46 -23.73 18.15
CA ASP A 53 0.02 -24.08 18.24
C ASP A 53 -0.46 -24.69 16.94
N ALA A 54 -0.07 -24.16 15.80
CA ALA A 54 -0.37 -24.70 14.48
C ALA A 54 0.19 -26.12 14.27
N ALA A 55 1.35 -26.41 14.84
CA ALA A 55 1.96 -27.74 14.82
C ALA A 55 1.34 -28.70 15.85
N GLY A 56 0.46 -28.25 16.75
CA GLY A 56 -0.11 -29.04 17.86
C GLY A 56 0.94 -29.50 18.88
N LYS A 57 1.93 -28.65 19.18
CA LYS A 57 3.10 -28.98 20.00
C LYS A 57 3.25 -28.12 21.26
N THR A 58 2.18 -27.50 21.70
CA THR A 58 2.14 -26.59 22.86
C THR A 58 2.68 -27.22 24.15
N ASP A 59 2.44 -28.51 24.37
CA ASP A 59 2.92 -29.24 25.56
C ASP A 59 4.36 -29.76 25.43
N GLU A 60 4.92 -29.77 24.21
CA GLU A 60 6.23 -30.36 23.93
C GLU A 60 7.33 -29.32 23.65
N VAL A 61 6.95 -28.15 23.15
CA VAL A 61 7.87 -27.11 22.68
C VAL A 61 7.53 -25.78 23.33
N SER A 62 8.47 -25.17 24.03
CA SER A 62 8.33 -23.80 24.53
C SER A 62 8.65 -22.77 23.43
N ALA A 63 8.06 -21.57 23.51
CA ALA A 63 8.28 -20.49 22.55
C ALA A 63 9.77 -20.20 22.30
N GLU A 64 10.59 -20.18 23.35
CA GLU A 64 12.04 -19.98 23.26
C GLU A 64 12.76 -21.02 22.38
N ARG A 65 12.15 -22.20 22.17
CA ARG A 65 12.72 -23.32 21.40
C ARG A 65 11.99 -23.55 20.07
N ALA A 66 11.02 -22.72 19.72
CA ALA A 66 10.16 -22.91 18.54
C ALA A 66 10.97 -23.15 17.25
N TYR A 67 12.06 -22.43 17.09
CA TYR A 67 12.89 -22.51 15.89
C TYR A 67 14.28 -23.07 16.19
N SER A 68 14.27 -24.26 16.76
CA SER A 68 15.45 -25.08 17.05
C SER A 68 15.40 -26.38 16.28
N ALA A 69 16.52 -27.10 16.21
CA ALA A 69 16.57 -28.46 15.66
C ALA A 69 15.62 -29.43 16.38
N PHE A 70 15.33 -29.20 17.66
CA PHE A 70 14.40 -29.98 18.45
C PHE A 70 12.95 -29.78 17.98
N ALA A 71 12.53 -28.54 17.78
CA ALA A 71 11.17 -28.19 17.35
C ALA A 71 10.93 -28.53 15.88
N ALA A 72 11.93 -28.32 15.00
CA ALA A 72 11.86 -28.68 13.59
C ALA A 72 11.56 -30.18 13.39
N ARG A 73 12.19 -31.07 14.16
CA ARG A 73 11.89 -32.51 14.14
C ARG A 73 10.48 -32.87 14.60
N ARG A 74 9.78 -31.92 15.21
CA ARG A 74 8.39 -32.05 15.68
C ARG A 74 7.39 -31.36 14.75
N GLY A 75 7.87 -30.87 13.61
CA GLY A 75 7.04 -30.24 12.59
C GLY A 75 6.70 -28.76 12.87
N VAL A 76 7.36 -28.12 13.85
CA VAL A 76 7.22 -26.67 14.04
C VAL A 76 8.01 -25.96 12.94
N GLN A 77 7.31 -25.24 12.07
CA GLN A 77 7.88 -24.52 10.94
C GLN A 77 7.57 -23.03 11.06
N PRO A 78 8.55 -22.12 10.81
CA PRO A 78 8.29 -20.70 10.82
C PRO A 78 7.33 -20.31 9.69
N ASN A 79 6.25 -19.64 10.05
CA ASN A 79 5.31 -19.04 9.10
C ASN A 79 5.51 -17.52 9.09
N LEU A 80 5.74 -16.95 7.91
CA LEU A 80 5.92 -15.52 7.71
C LEU A 80 4.64 -14.91 7.13
N LEU A 81 3.87 -14.23 7.96
CA LEU A 81 2.72 -13.42 7.54
C LEU A 81 3.20 -12.02 7.23
N PHE A 82 3.14 -11.63 5.94
CA PHE A 82 3.57 -10.32 5.49
C PHE A 82 2.51 -9.27 5.73
N LYS A 83 2.93 -8.13 6.31
CA LYS A 83 2.09 -6.97 6.59
C LYS A 83 2.57 -5.78 5.78
N HIS A 84 1.64 -5.15 5.07
CA HIS A 84 1.88 -3.91 4.33
C HIS A 84 2.31 -2.78 5.27
N GLN A 85 3.27 -2.00 4.83
CA GLN A 85 3.81 -0.86 5.58
C GLN A 85 3.35 0.49 5.03
N LEU A 86 2.73 0.49 3.86
CA LEU A 86 2.18 1.67 3.21
C LEU A 86 0.66 1.72 3.36
N ALA A 87 0.07 2.87 3.08
CA ALA A 87 -1.36 3.02 2.83
C ALA A 87 -1.61 2.96 1.33
N ARG A 88 -2.67 2.26 0.92
CA ARG A 88 -3.04 2.05 -0.47
C ARG A 88 -4.23 2.93 -0.85
N PHE A 89 -4.19 3.56 -2.02
CA PHE A 89 -5.32 4.26 -2.61
C PHE A 89 -5.68 3.65 -3.96
N THR A 90 -6.95 3.29 -4.12
CA THR A 90 -7.56 2.89 -5.40
C THR A 90 -8.45 4.02 -5.91
N PHE A 91 -8.63 4.14 -7.21
CA PHE A 91 -9.33 5.27 -7.80
C PHE A 91 -10.44 4.82 -8.75
N GLU A 92 -11.59 5.49 -8.61
CA GLU A 92 -12.73 5.35 -9.50
C GLU A 92 -13.17 6.73 -10.02
N ILE A 93 -13.57 6.79 -11.28
CA ILE A 93 -14.15 7.99 -11.89
C ILE A 93 -15.62 7.77 -12.22
N VAL A 94 -16.40 8.84 -12.08
CA VAL A 94 -17.85 8.84 -12.34
C VAL A 94 -18.24 10.15 -13.02
N ALA A 95 -19.10 10.11 -14.04
CA ALA A 95 -19.73 11.30 -14.57
C ALA A 95 -20.80 11.81 -13.59
N GLY A 96 -20.66 13.02 -13.08
CA GLY A 96 -21.64 13.69 -12.21
C GLY A 96 -22.69 14.49 -12.99
N SER A 97 -22.45 14.71 -14.29
CA SER A 97 -23.33 15.40 -15.22
C SER A 97 -23.11 14.90 -16.65
N GLU A 98 -23.99 15.30 -17.59
CA GLU A 98 -23.82 15.00 -19.01
C GLU A 98 -22.50 15.58 -19.56
N ALA A 99 -22.16 16.81 -19.18
CA ALA A 99 -20.89 17.45 -19.54
C ALA A 99 -19.67 16.69 -19.00
N GLY A 100 -19.77 16.12 -17.81
CA GLY A 100 -18.71 15.31 -17.19
C GLY A 100 -18.37 14.04 -17.99
N SER A 101 -19.31 13.49 -18.76
CA SER A 101 -19.08 12.30 -19.60
C SER A 101 -18.07 12.54 -20.73
N ASP A 102 -17.85 13.79 -21.12
CA ASP A 102 -16.93 14.17 -22.20
C ASP A 102 -15.55 14.64 -21.71
N ILE A 103 -15.33 14.57 -20.42
CA ILE A 103 -14.06 14.98 -19.79
C ILE A 103 -13.15 13.76 -19.61
N TYR A 104 -11.93 13.86 -20.12
CA TYR A 104 -10.87 12.90 -19.84
C TYR A 104 -10.17 13.23 -18.52
N VAL A 105 -9.91 12.23 -17.70
CA VAL A 105 -8.91 12.27 -16.65
C VAL A 105 -7.57 11.89 -17.27
N THR A 106 -6.59 12.76 -17.15
CA THR A 106 -5.26 12.61 -17.77
C THR A 106 -4.19 12.20 -16.77
N GLU A 107 -4.37 12.58 -15.51
CA GLU A 107 -3.47 12.23 -14.42
C GLU A 107 -4.18 12.29 -13.07
N VAL A 108 -3.70 11.49 -12.13
CA VAL A 108 -4.06 11.55 -10.71
C VAL A 108 -2.76 11.48 -9.91
N LYS A 109 -2.57 12.40 -8.97
CA LYS A 109 -1.36 12.47 -8.14
C LYS A 109 -1.71 12.70 -6.68
N LEU A 110 -0.96 12.08 -5.79
CA LEU A 110 -0.99 12.38 -4.35
C LEU A 110 0.35 12.96 -3.91
N VAL A 111 0.31 13.99 -3.08
CA VAL A 111 1.51 14.53 -2.44
C VAL A 111 1.76 13.74 -1.16
N SER A 112 2.89 13.04 -1.10
CA SER A 112 3.28 12.22 0.03
C SER A 112 4.79 12.31 0.28
N LYS A 113 5.21 11.97 1.49
CA LYS A 113 6.59 11.56 1.74
C LYS A 113 6.90 10.34 0.87
N TYR A 114 8.14 10.13 0.48
CA TYR A 114 8.47 9.12 -0.52
C TYR A 114 9.76 8.36 -0.25
N LYS A 115 10.51 8.72 0.78
CA LYS A 115 11.78 8.05 1.14
C LYS A 115 11.94 7.88 2.64
N GLY A 116 12.70 6.87 3.03
CA GLY A 116 12.97 6.53 4.41
C GLY A 116 13.71 5.20 4.53
N ASN A 117 13.58 4.57 5.68
CA ASN A 117 14.16 3.29 5.99
C ASN A 117 13.09 2.27 6.40
N LEU A 118 13.23 1.03 5.94
CA LEU A 118 12.42 -0.11 6.35
C LEU A 118 13.23 -0.95 7.34
N ALA A 119 12.88 -0.86 8.63
CA ALA A 119 13.48 -1.69 9.67
C ALA A 119 12.83 -3.09 9.67
N VAL A 120 13.55 -4.07 9.17
CA VAL A 120 13.10 -5.47 9.09
C VAL A 120 13.36 -6.19 10.40
N VAL A 121 14.54 -6.00 10.98
CA VAL A 121 14.98 -6.56 12.27
C VAL A 121 15.33 -5.42 13.21
N GLY A 122 14.88 -5.51 14.46
CA GLY A 122 15.13 -4.51 15.50
C GLY A 122 13.97 -4.41 16.48
N GLN A 123 14.10 -3.50 17.46
CA GLN A 123 13.03 -3.24 18.43
C GLN A 123 11.81 -2.55 17.79
N ASN A 124 12.07 -1.57 16.93
CA ASN A 124 11.04 -0.84 16.19
C ASN A 124 11.11 -1.28 14.73
N ARG A 125 10.23 -2.22 14.33
CA ARG A 125 10.12 -2.69 12.96
C ARG A 125 9.07 -1.90 12.21
N GLY A 126 9.25 -1.75 10.90
CA GLY A 126 8.39 -0.97 10.01
C GLY A 126 9.12 0.23 9.43
N LEU A 127 8.38 1.26 9.07
CA LEU A 127 8.94 2.51 8.54
C LEU A 127 9.63 3.29 9.66
N VAL A 128 10.89 3.65 9.47
CA VAL A 128 11.70 4.48 10.39
C VAL A 128 12.45 5.55 9.61
N ASP A 129 12.83 6.62 10.30
CA ASP A 129 13.61 7.73 9.71
C ASP A 129 13.05 8.19 8.37
N VAL A 130 11.71 8.32 8.30
CA VAL A 130 11.02 8.82 7.11
C VAL A 130 11.39 10.29 6.92
N ASP A 131 11.90 10.62 5.74
CA ASP A 131 12.26 11.99 5.39
C ASP A 131 11.00 12.89 5.34
N ALA A 132 11.16 14.14 5.77
CA ALA A 132 10.08 15.12 5.74
C ALA A 132 9.78 15.65 4.32
N GLU A 133 10.68 15.43 3.36
CA GLU A 133 10.49 15.84 1.98
C GLU A 133 9.30 15.09 1.33
N THR A 134 8.51 15.82 0.54
CA THR A 134 7.35 15.27 -0.16
C THR A 134 7.54 15.36 -1.67
N ALA A 135 6.89 14.43 -2.39
CA ALA A 135 6.81 14.44 -3.85
C ALA A 135 5.36 14.19 -4.31
N GLU A 136 5.09 14.54 -5.56
CA GLU A 136 3.88 14.14 -6.26
C GLU A 136 4.06 12.71 -6.77
N LEU A 137 3.37 11.76 -6.14
CA LEU A 137 3.33 10.37 -6.57
C LEU A 137 2.20 10.20 -7.57
N SER A 138 2.50 9.73 -8.78
CA SER A 138 1.56 9.64 -9.88
C SER A 138 0.91 8.25 -9.95
N LEU A 139 -0.42 8.23 -10.13
CA LEU A 139 -1.13 6.99 -10.43
C LEU A 139 -0.64 6.44 -11.77
N GLN A 140 -0.29 5.18 -11.77
CA GLN A 140 0.19 4.44 -12.93
C GLN A 140 -0.79 3.34 -13.31
N GLU A 141 -0.66 2.80 -14.51
CA GLU A 141 -1.40 1.64 -14.97
C GLU A 141 -0.45 0.54 -15.42
N LYS A 142 -0.92 -0.70 -15.37
CA LYS A 142 -0.15 -1.85 -15.81
C LYS A 142 -0.13 -1.93 -17.33
N ALA A 143 1.06 -2.08 -17.90
CA ALA A 143 1.28 -2.31 -19.31
C ALA A 143 1.99 -3.67 -19.54
N GLU A 144 2.17 -4.06 -20.80
CA GLU A 144 2.85 -5.32 -21.13
C GLU A 144 4.29 -5.42 -20.60
N ARG A 145 4.96 -4.27 -20.39
CA ARG A 145 6.38 -4.20 -19.98
C ARG A 145 6.59 -3.54 -18.61
N GLY A 146 5.58 -3.54 -17.75
CA GLY A 146 5.66 -2.96 -16.40
C GLY A 146 4.64 -1.84 -16.18
N MET A 147 4.93 -0.95 -15.26
CA MET A 147 4.08 0.21 -14.95
C MET A 147 4.34 1.34 -15.94
N GLN A 148 3.30 2.06 -16.32
CA GLN A 148 3.36 3.24 -17.18
C GLN A 148 2.47 4.35 -16.64
N ALA A 149 2.63 5.57 -17.16
CA ALA A 149 1.73 6.68 -16.86
C ALA A 149 0.28 6.33 -17.23
N LEU A 150 -0.66 6.83 -16.44
CA LEU A 150 -2.09 6.63 -16.68
C LEU A 150 -2.46 7.08 -18.10
N THR A 151 -3.10 6.20 -18.85
CA THR A 151 -3.70 6.57 -20.14
C THR A 151 -4.94 7.41 -19.90
N GLU A 152 -5.15 8.44 -20.73
CA GLU A 152 -6.35 9.28 -20.64
C GLU A 152 -7.62 8.45 -20.70
N VAL A 153 -8.51 8.67 -19.73
CA VAL A 153 -9.72 7.87 -19.57
C VAL A 153 -10.95 8.72 -19.33
N LYS A 154 -12.06 8.42 -19.99
CA LYS A 154 -13.38 8.99 -19.72
C LYS A 154 -14.16 8.16 -18.71
N PRO A 155 -15.01 8.77 -17.86
CA PRO A 155 -16.03 8.05 -17.11
C PRO A 155 -17.05 7.40 -18.06
N GLU A 156 -17.85 6.49 -17.51
CA GLU A 156 -19.03 5.98 -18.20
C GLU A 156 -20.06 7.11 -18.44
N ALA A 157 -20.91 6.95 -19.48
CA ALA A 157 -21.90 7.95 -19.82
C ALA A 157 -22.85 8.26 -18.66
N TYR A 158 -23.11 9.54 -18.43
CA TYR A 158 -24.07 9.98 -17.44
C TYR A 158 -25.50 9.55 -17.80
N VAL A 159 -26.21 8.98 -16.82
CA VAL A 159 -27.61 8.58 -17.00
C VAL A 159 -28.49 9.42 -16.08
N VAL A 160 -29.36 10.24 -16.67
CA VAL A 160 -30.28 11.10 -15.93
C VAL A 160 -31.24 10.24 -15.08
N GLY A 161 -31.24 10.48 -13.75
CA GLY A 161 -32.06 9.70 -12.80
C GLY A 161 -31.63 8.24 -12.63
N GLY A 162 -30.56 7.81 -13.30
CA GLY A 162 -29.92 6.51 -13.14
C GLY A 162 -28.85 6.51 -12.08
N GLN A 163 -28.38 5.30 -11.74
CA GLN A 163 -27.22 5.15 -10.86
C GLN A 163 -25.95 5.38 -11.70
N ALA A 164 -25.09 6.29 -11.26
CA ALA A 164 -23.82 6.53 -11.93
C ALA A 164 -22.93 5.28 -11.84
N THR A 165 -22.39 4.86 -12.99
CA THR A 165 -21.46 3.71 -13.05
C THR A 165 -20.06 4.21 -12.78
N ALA A 166 -19.42 3.62 -11.76
CA ALA A 166 -18.03 3.89 -11.44
C ALA A 166 -17.12 3.07 -12.36
N LYS A 167 -16.04 3.69 -12.82
CA LYS A 167 -14.98 3.05 -13.59
C LYS A 167 -13.66 3.17 -12.86
N THR A 168 -13.08 2.02 -12.50
CA THR A 168 -11.75 1.98 -11.91
C THR A 168 -10.70 2.45 -12.91
N ILE A 169 -9.73 3.23 -12.44
CA ILE A 169 -8.64 3.78 -13.24
C ILE A 169 -7.29 3.49 -12.59
N GLY A 170 -6.30 3.19 -13.42
CA GLY A 170 -4.95 2.86 -12.97
C GLY A 170 -4.90 1.63 -12.08
N GLU A 171 -3.73 1.40 -11.54
CA GLU A 171 -3.50 0.46 -10.44
C GLU A 171 -3.73 1.16 -9.09
N SER A 172 -3.21 0.64 -8.01
CA SER A 172 -3.21 1.36 -6.74
C SER A 172 -2.02 2.30 -6.61
N LEU A 173 -2.18 3.36 -5.81
CA LEU A 173 -1.10 4.27 -5.46
C LEU A 173 -0.76 4.08 -3.98
N MET A 174 0.50 3.74 -3.72
CA MET A 174 1.02 3.49 -2.38
C MET A 174 1.67 4.75 -1.82
N VAL A 175 1.32 5.12 -0.59
CA VAL A 175 1.86 6.29 0.09
C VAL A 175 2.39 5.95 1.48
N ILE A 176 3.34 6.73 1.97
CA ILE A 176 3.81 6.63 3.36
C ILE A 176 2.68 7.10 4.28
N PRO A 177 2.22 6.26 5.22
CA PRO A 177 1.13 6.58 6.13
C PRO A 177 1.54 7.56 7.23
N GLY A 178 0.58 7.93 8.10
CA GLY A 178 0.82 8.76 9.28
C GLY A 178 0.39 10.21 9.12
N GLU A 179 -0.07 10.63 7.94
CA GLU A 179 -0.63 11.96 7.73
C GLU A 179 -2.16 11.97 7.98
N ALA A 180 -2.68 13.07 8.50
CA ALA A 180 -4.10 13.27 8.68
C ALA A 180 -4.81 13.60 7.36
N SER A 181 -4.06 14.11 6.39
CA SER A 181 -4.58 14.46 5.06
C SER A 181 -3.49 14.38 3.98
N TYR A 182 -3.93 14.08 2.76
CA TYR A 182 -3.10 14.15 1.56
C TYR A 182 -3.71 15.12 0.55
N LYS A 183 -2.87 15.88 -0.15
CA LYS A 183 -3.28 16.66 -1.32
C LYS A 183 -3.39 15.72 -2.52
N LEU A 184 -4.49 15.85 -3.24
CA LEU A 184 -4.79 15.12 -4.47
C LEU A 184 -4.89 16.09 -5.63
N TYR A 185 -4.23 15.79 -6.74
CA TYR A 185 -4.34 16.51 -8.00
C TYR A 185 -4.97 15.62 -9.06
N VAL A 186 -5.97 16.16 -9.75
CA VAL A 186 -6.66 15.48 -10.85
C VAL A 186 -6.53 16.34 -12.11
N GLY A 187 -5.77 15.87 -13.07
CA GLY A 187 -5.66 16.49 -14.40
C GLY A 187 -6.87 16.13 -15.26
N THR A 188 -7.43 17.11 -15.94
CA THR A 188 -8.59 16.94 -16.82
C THR A 188 -8.35 17.57 -18.19
N ARG A 189 -8.97 16.99 -19.23
CA ARG A 189 -8.94 17.49 -20.60
C ARG A 189 -10.30 17.26 -21.28
N GLN A 190 -10.68 18.18 -22.17
CA GLN A 190 -11.84 18.03 -23.03
C GLN A 190 -11.44 18.11 -24.52
N ASP A 191 -12.03 17.26 -25.36
CA ASP A 191 -11.77 17.31 -26.79
C ASP A 191 -12.21 18.66 -27.40
N GLY A 192 -11.38 19.18 -28.31
CA GLY A 192 -11.64 20.45 -28.99
C GLY A 192 -11.35 21.71 -28.16
N VAL A 193 -10.94 21.56 -26.90
CA VAL A 193 -10.50 22.67 -26.04
C VAL A 193 -8.99 22.69 -25.99
N ASN A 194 -8.37 23.70 -26.63
CA ASN A 194 -6.91 23.82 -26.69
C ASN A 194 -6.29 24.47 -25.44
N THR A 195 -7.09 24.79 -24.43
CA THR A 195 -6.60 25.41 -23.19
C THR A 195 -6.16 24.33 -22.24
N GLN A 196 -4.88 24.30 -21.91
CA GLN A 196 -4.36 23.48 -20.83
C GLN A 196 -4.81 24.08 -19.50
N ILE A 197 -5.57 23.31 -18.73
CA ILE A 197 -6.09 23.74 -17.43
C ILE A 197 -5.17 23.15 -16.35
N ALA A 198 -4.93 23.92 -15.28
CA ALA A 198 -4.22 23.44 -14.14
C ALA A 198 -4.99 22.25 -13.50
N PRO A 199 -4.28 21.22 -13.00
CA PRO A 199 -4.94 20.12 -12.30
C PRO A 199 -5.81 20.62 -11.15
N GLN A 200 -6.98 20.00 -11.00
CA GLN A 200 -7.89 20.30 -9.90
C GLN A 200 -7.29 19.78 -8.59
N GLU A 201 -7.20 20.66 -7.59
CA GLU A 201 -6.69 20.29 -6.26
C GLU A 201 -7.83 19.85 -5.35
N GLY A 202 -7.64 18.72 -4.69
CA GLY A 202 -8.50 18.21 -3.63
C GLY A 202 -7.71 17.80 -2.39
N THR A 203 -8.41 17.53 -1.31
CA THR A 203 -7.80 17.04 -0.07
C THR A 203 -8.53 15.77 0.37
N LEU A 204 -7.78 14.69 0.55
CA LEU A 204 -8.22 13.49 1.24
C LEU A 204 -7.95 13.68 2.73
N ASP A 205 -8.99 13.73 3.56
CA ASP A 205 -8.92 13.96 5.00
C ASP A 205 -9.47 12.74 5.70
N ILE A 206 -8.70 12.11 6.58
CA ILE A 206 -9.08 10.88 7.29
C ILE A 206 -10.42 11.00 8.02
N ASN A 207 -10.74 12.20 8.54
CA ASN A 207 -12.01 12.44 9.24
C ASN A 207 -13.23 12.46 8.30
N LYS A 208 -13.02 12.47 6.99
CA LYS A 208 -14.06 12.45 5.95
C LYS A 208 -14.12 11.13 5.19
N ILE A 209 -13.30 10.15 5.57
CA ILE A 209 -13.30 8.83 4.96
C ILE A 209 -14.47 8.02 5.52
N GLU A 210 -15.35 7.57 4.64
CA GLU A 210 -16.46 6.68 5.03
C GLU A 210 -15.92 5.32 5.45
N GLY A 211 -16.37 4.81 6.60
CA GLY A 211 -15.92 3.54 7.15
C GLY A 211 -14.58 3.58 7.89
N ALA A 212 -13.90 4.72 7.95
CA ALA A 212 -12.67 4.83 8.74
C ALA A 212 -12.92 4.49 10.22
N PRO A 213 -11.95 3.87 10.92
CA PRO A 213 -12.08 3.56 12.34
C PRO A 213 -12.45 4.80 13.17
N GLN A 214 -13.37 4.63 14.13
CA GLN A 214 -13.76 5.73 14.98
C GLN A 214 -12.57 6.27 15.77
N GLY A 215 -12.30 7.58 15.64
CA GLY A 215 -11.15 8.22 16.26
C GLY A 215 -9.83 8.09 15.50
N ALA A 216 -9.86 7.60 14.28
CA ALA A 216 -8.68 7.64 13.41
C ALA A 216 -8.21 9.08 13.24
N THR A 217 -6.91 9.32 13.46
CA THR A 217 -6.29 10.66 13.38
C THR A 217 -5.36 10.79 12.18
N ALA A 218 -5.05 9.68 11.51
CA ALA A 218 -4.16 9.61 10.36
C ALA A 218 -4.50 8.40 9.48
N PHE A 219 -4.07 8.41 8.25
CA PHE A 219 -4.07 7.26 7.37
C PHE A 219 -3.04 6.23 7.88
N GLU A 220 -3.43 4.97 7.98
CA GLU A 220 -2.62 3.92 8.62
C GLU A 220 -2.04 2.95 7.60
N ALA A 221 -0.92 2.33 7.96
CA ALA A 221 -0.29 1.25 7.20
C ALA A 221 -1.20 0.02 7.12
N GLY A 222 -1.23 -0.64 5.96
CA GLY A 222 -2.03 -1.84 5.75
C GLY A 222 -3.51 -1.58 5.49
N TYR A 223 -3.95 -0.32 5.41
CA TYR A 223 -5.31 0.04 5.01
C TYR A 223 -5.37 0.45 3.54
N SER A 224 -6.49 0.10 2.91
CA SER A 224 -6.83 0.52 1.54
C SER A 224 -7.99 1.49 1.55
N TYR A 225 -7.87 2.56 0.78
CA TYR A 225 -8.86 3.63 0.66
C TYR A 225 -9.28 3.77 -0.79
N LYS A 226 -10.57 3.65 -1.07
CA LYS A 226 -11.14 3.84 -2.39
C LYS A 226 -11.54 5.30 -2.58
N VAL A 227 -10.94 5.95 -3.54
CA VAL A 227 -11.20 7.37 -3.88
C VAL A 227 -12.13 7.42 -5.09
N LYS A 228 -13.28 8.08 -4.93
CA LYS A 228 -14.22 8.35 -6.01
C LYS A 228 -14.09 9.79 -6.47
N ILE A 229 -13.79 9.96 -7.74
CA ILE A 229 -13.66 11.23 -8.44
C ILE A 229 -14.90 11.44 -9.28
N VAL A 230 -15.77 12.37 -8.88
CA VAL A 230 -17.01 12.70 -9.60
C VAL A 230 -16.78 13.93 -10.46
N ILE A 231 -16.94 13.81 -11.77
CA ILE A 231 -16.62 14.82 -12.76
C ILE A 231 -17.91 15.47 -13.24
N TYR A 232 -18.09 16.75 -12.96
CA TYR A 232 -19.24 17.54 -13.41
C TYR A 232 -18.91 18.35 -14.68
N GLY A 233 -17.66 18.73 -14.87
CA GLY A 233 -17.16 19.51 -15.98
C GLY A 233 -15.65 19.61 -15.94
N LEU A 234 -15.09 20.38 -16.85
CA LEU A 234 -13.64 20.51 -17.04
C LEU A 234 -12.92 21.07 -15.79
N GLU A 235 -13.56 21.97 -15.06
CA GLU A 235 -13.04 22.64 -13.85
C GLU A 235 -13.83 22.26 -12.60
N GLU A 236 -14.72 21.29 -12.66
CA GLU A 236 -15.59 20.93 -11.54
C GLU A 236 -15.50 19.43 -11.24
N VAL A 237 -14.68 19.09 -10.26
CA VAL A 237 -14.45 17.73 -9.79
C VAL A 237 -14.74 17.65 -8.30
N LYS A 238 -15.54 16.67 -7.89
CA LYS A 238 -15.78 16.36 -6.48
C LYS A 238 -15.09 15.06 -6.09
N ILE A 239 -14.37 15.07 -4.99
CA ILE A 239 -13.61 13.93 -4.49
C ILE A 239 -14.25 13.44 -3.19
N THR A 240 -14.49 12.12 -3.10
CA THR A 240 -14.90 11.42 -1.88
C THR A 240 -14.06 10.16 -1.73
N ALA A 241 -13.97 9.61 -0.53
CA ALA A 241 -13.26 8.37 -0.32
C ALA A 241 -13.92 7.51 0.77
N GLU A 242 -13.75 6.20 0.66
CA GLU A 242 -14.22 5.19 1.62
C GLU A 242 -13.11 4.21 1.96
N LEU A 243 -13.19 3.57 3.11
CA LEU A 243 -12.29 2.48 3.48
C LEU A 243 -12.65 1.23 2.66
N GLU A 244 -11.65 0.56 2.13
CA GLU A 244 -11.76 -0.68 1.37
C GLU A 244 -10.99 -1.80 2.06
N ASP A 245 -11.48 -3.03 1.98
CA ASP A 245 -10.75 -4.19 2.49
C ASP A 245 -9.45 -4.40 1.69
N TRP A 246 -8.34 -4.43 2.41
CA TRP A 246 -7.04 -4.81 1.85
C TRP A 246 -6.59 -6.12 2.48
N LYS A 247 -6.45 -7.15 1.67
CA LYS A 247 -6.01 -8.47 2.13
C LYS A 247 -4.56 -8.40 2.59
N GLU A 248 -4.23 -9.15 3.64
CA GLU A 248 -2.85 -9.30 4.08
C GLU A 248 -1.95 -9.80 2.95
N GLY A 249 -0.68 -9.39 2.96
CA GLY A 249 0.32 -9.60 1.92
C GLY A 249 0.83 -11.04 1.82
N GLY A 250 -0.05 -12.03 1.88
CA GLY A 250 0.30 -13.44 1.75
C GLY A 250 1.10 -13.99 2.94
N SER A 251 1.25 -15.31 2.97
CA SER A 251 2.05 -16.02 3.95
C SER A 251 2.99 -17.01 3.27
N THR A 252 4.15 -17.26 3.87
CA THR A 252 5.06 -18.32 3.43
C THR A 252 5.52 -19.14 4.61
N VAL A 253 5.47 -20.45 4.45
CA VAL A 253 6.02 -21.43 5.40
C VAL A 253 7.43 -21.77 4.92
N LEU A 254 8.40 -21.63 5.80
CA LEU A 254 9.80 -21.95 5.49
C LEU A 254 10.03 -23.45 5.75
N ASP A 255 10.29 -24.18 4.68
CA ASP A 255 10.67 -25.59 4.77
C ASP A 255 12.19 -25.68 5.05
N PRO A 256 12.57 -26.24 6.21
CA PRO A 256 13.98 -26.34 6.60
C PRO A 256 14.78 -27.32 5.71
N ASP A 257 14.11 -28.20 4.96
CA ASP A 257 14.76 -29.16 4.07
C ASP A 257 15.13 -28.55 2.71
N LEU A 258 14.69 -27.31 2.42
CA LEU A 258 14.98 -26.57 1.19
C LEU A 258 16.04 -25.46 1.36
N MET A 259 16.66 -25.33 2.54
CA MET A 259 17.70 -24.33 2.82
C MET A 259 19.11 -24.95 2.93
#